data_deb7a9d28992af72290f81019fc18ad8
#
_entry.id   deb7a9d28992af72290f81019fc18ad8
#
_cell.length_a   1.000
_cell.length_b   1.000
_cell.length_c   1.000
_cell.angle_alpha   90.00
_cell.angle_beta   90.00
_cell.angle_gamma   90.00
#
_symmetry.space_group_name_H-M   'P 1'
#
loop_
_entity.id
_entity.type
_entity.pdbx_description
1 polymer ?
#
loop_
_entity_poly.entity_id
_entity_poly.type
_entity_poly.pdbx_seq_one_letter_code
_entity_poly.pdbx_strand_id
1 'polypeptide(L)'
;MKRIALVLTAVFALGLLAGCKQKKQTEDIIVRRTEVPKPKAPIRMQEYNQVKDEKWLDREYQIDIRRVADDSLRMVKDETGQKYVDNRITLKVIRQDGSVFFSRTFTKASFNDYLDDDYRATGILEGLVFDRVEGNNLIFAGSVSHPQTDEYIPLVITLSNFGDVSISRDTQMDTNGDEENQKP
;
A
#
# COMPACT_ATOMS: atom_id res chain seq x y z
N MET A 1 69.15 45.50 -52.36
CA MET A 1 67.74 44.95 -52.46
C MET A 1 67.68 43.46 -52.33
N LYS A 2 68.56 42.61 -52.81
CA LYS A 2 68.51 41.13 -52.65
C LYS A 2 68.65 40.62 -51.22
N ARG A 3 69.33 41.32 -50.30
CA ARG A 3 69.53 40.91 -48.91
C ARG A 3 68.33 41.21 -48.03
N ILE A 4 67.52 42.18 -48.33
CA ILE A 4 66.30 42.54 -47.61
C ILE A 4 65.16 41.53 -47.94
N ALA A 5 65.10 41.13 -49.19
CA ALA A 5 64.13 40.10 -49.63
C ALA A 5 64.36 38.73 -48.94
N LEU A 6 65.62 38.37 -48.72
CA LEU A 6 66.01 37.10 -48.11
C LEU A 6 65.70 37.06 -46.61
N VAL A 7 65.81 38.19 -45.91
CA VAL A 7 65.45 38.30 -44.48
C VAL A 7 63.93 38.27 -44.28
N LEU A 8 63.17 38.91 -45.20
CA LEU A 8 61.71 38.91 -45.15
C LEU A 8 61.12 37.49 -45.38
N THR A 9 61.72 36.70 -46.27
CA THR A 9 61.30 35.33 -46.53
C THR A 9 61.64 34.39 -45.35
N ALA A 10 62.76 34.59 -44.65
CA ALA A 10 63.12 33.80 -43.48
C ALA A 10 62.25 34.10 -42.29
N VAL A 11 61.81 35.34 -42.06
CA VAL A 11 60.87 35.68 -40.98
C VAL A 11 59.44 35.13 -41.24
N PHE A 12 59.03 35.14 -42.52
CA PHE A 12 57.75 34.57 -42.89
C PHE A 12 57.68 33.01 -42.72
N ALA A 13 58.82 32.33 -42.99
CA ALA A 13 58.88 30.87 -42.81
C ALA A 13 58.93 30.43 -41.36
N LEU A 14 59.42 31.29 -40.42
CA LEU A 14 59.41 30.97 -38.99
C LEU A 14 58.06 31.19 -38.33
N GLY A 15 57.16 31.94 -38.89
CA GLY A 15 55.82 32.22 -38.39
C GLY A 15 54.83 31.05 -38.55
N LEU A 16 55.12 30.06 -39.40
CA LEU A 16 54.23 28.96 -39.74
C LEU A 16 54.39 27.74 -38.84
N LEU A 17 55.31 27.75 -37.87
CA LEU A 17 55.56 26.64 -36.96
C LEU A 17 54.88 26.82 -35.58
N ALA A 18 54.07 27.88 -35.39
CA ALA A 18 53.20 27.98 -34.22
C ALA A 18 52.02 27.04 -34.38
N GLY A 19 52.30 25.73 -34.39
CA GLY A 19 51.28 24.69 -34.35
C GLY A 19 50.42 24.89 -33.12
N CYS A 20 49.16 25.16 -33.33
CA CYS A 20 48.14 25.08 -32.30
C CYS A 20 48.25 23.70 -31.63
N LYS A 21 48.73 23.64 -30.40
CA LYS A 21 48.48 22.52 -29.49
C LYS A 21 46.98 22.46 -29.27
N GLN A 22 46.30 21.66 -30.08
CA GLN A 22 44.95 21.20 -29.73
C GLN A 22 45.02 20.51 -28.37
N LYS A 23 44.59 21.20 -27.31
CA LYS A 23 44.23 20.53 -26.06
C LYS A 23 43.21 19.48 -26.46
N LYS A 24 43.59 18.19 -26.41
CA LYS A 24 42.62 17.12 -26.32
C LYS A 24 41.75 17.44 -25.10
N GLN A 25 40.55 17.98 -25.37
CA GLN A 25 39.49 17.89 -24.40
C GLN A 25 39.25 16.38 -24.19
N THR A 26 39.81 15.86 -23.13
CA THR A 26 39.31 14.62 -22.56
C THR A 26 37.89 14.99 -22.17
N GLU A 27 36.92 14.55 -22.96
CA GLU A 27 35.55 14.48 -22.49
C GLU A 27 35.60 13.50 -21.33
N ASP A 28 35.83 14.02 -20.13
CA ASP A 28 35.46 13.33 -18.92
C ASP A 28 33.94 13.14 -19.02
N ILE A 29 33.54 12.03 -19.62
CA ILE A 29 32.20 11.51 -19.48
C ILE A 29 32.10 11.20 -17.99
N ILE A 30 31.67 12.20 -17.21
CA ILE A 30 31.21 11.99 -15.85
C ILE A 30 29.97 11.11 -16.02
N VAL A 31 30.20 9.79 -16.11
CA VAL A 31 29.14 8.81 -15.90
C VAL A 31 28.68 9.07 -14.48
N ARG A 32 27.67 9.93 -14.34
CA ARG A 32 26.94 10.03 -13.08
C ARG A 32 26.48 8.60 -12.79
N ARG A 33 27.21 7.95 -11.90
CA ARG A 33 26.81 6.67 -11.35
C ARG A 33 25.44 6.93 -10.77
N THR A 34 24.39 6.52 -11.49
CA THR A 34 23.04 6.60 -10.98
C THR A 34 23.07 5.78 -9.69
N GLU A 35 23.08 6.46 -8.56
CA GLU A 35 23.01 5.77 -7.27
C GLU A 35 21.75 4.93 -7.34
N VAL A 36 21.91 3.61 -7.31
CA VAL A 36 20.79 2.68 -7.20
C VAL A 36 20.06 3.08 -5.93
N PRO A 37 18.78 3.51 -6.01
CA PRO A 37 18.05 3.94 -4.83
C PRO A 37 18.14 2.85 -3.77
N LYS A 38 18.58 3.19 -2.58
CA LYS A 38 18.60 2.24 -1.47
C LYS A 38 17.20 1.68 -1.28
N PRO A 39 17.02 0.36 -1.14
CA PRO A 39 15.72 -0.23 -0.90
C PRO A 39 15.06 0.45 0.30
N LYS A 40 13.90 1.04 0.10
CA LYS A 40 13.12 1.61 1.20
C LYS A 40 12.65 0.48 2.12
N ALA A 41 12.65 0.72 3.43
CA ALA A 41 12.09 -0.23 4.39
C ALA A 41 10.61 -0.50 4.08
N PRO A 42 10.10 -1.71 4.34
CA PRO A 42 8.68 -2.00 4.22
C PRO A 42 7.86 -1.11 5.15
N ILE A 43 6.75 -0.58 4.64
CA ILE A 43 5.80 0.22 5.42
C ILE A 43 4.85 -0.73 6.16
N ARG A 44 4.51 -0.37 7.39
CA ARG A 44 3.58 -1.10 8.25
C ARG A 44 2.43 -0.18 8.63
N MET A 45 1.22 -0.71 8.66
CA MET A 45 0.11 0.00 9.26
C MET A 45 0.28 0.04 10.78
N GLN A 46 -0.22 1.11 11.40
CA GLN A 46 -0.26 1.23 12.84
C GLN A 46 -1.15 0.13 13.43
N GLU A 47 -0.70 -0.50 14.51
CA GLU A 47 -1.55 -1.43 15.27
C GLU A 47 -2.74 -0.69 15.88
N TYR A 48 -3.88 -1.36 15.94
CA TYR A 48 -5.00 -0.89 16.74
C TYR A 48 -5.66 -2.03 17.50
N ASN A 49 -6.30 -1.66 18.61
CA ASN A 49 -7.19 -2.52 19.36
C ASN A 49 -8.48 -1.77 19.66
N GLN A 50 -9.60 -2.32 19.22
CA GLN A 50 -10.93 -1.82 19.49
C GLN A 50 -11.65 -2.80 20.43
N VAL A 51 -12.05 -2.32 21.58
CA VAL A 51 -12.87 -3.08 22.54
C VAL A 51 -14.19 -2.36 22.71
N LYS A 52 -15.29 -3.07 22.52
CA LYS A 52 -16.65 -2.54 22.64
C LYS A 52 -17.53 -3.54 23.39
N ASP A 53 -18.25 -3.07 24.39
CA ASP A 53 -19.31 -3.83 25.01
C ASP A 53 -20.61 -3.65 24.20
N GLU A 54 -21.30 -4.77 23.96
CA GLU A 54 -22.50 -4.81 23.12
C GLU A 54 -23.52 -5.78 23.68
N LYS A 55 -24.80 -5.35 23.71
CA LYS A 55 -25.91 -6.22 24.09
C LYS A 55 -26.35 -7.05 22.90
N TRP A 56 -26.25 -8.36 23.03
CA TRP A 56 -26.66 -9.31 22.00
C TRP A 56 -27.36 -10.51 22.63
N LEU A 57 -28.51 -10.92 22.10
CA LEU A 57 -29.33 -12.03 22.62
C LEU A 57 -29.66 -11.84 24.10
N ASP A 58 -30.04 -10.62 24.47
CA ASP A 58 -30.35 -10.25 25.87
C ASP A 58 -29.22 -10.42 26.90
N ARG A 59 -27.97 -10.55 26.42
CA ARG A 59 -26.78 -10.69 27.27
C ARG A 59 -25.72 -9.68 26.85
N GLU A 60 -24.84 -9.34 27.77
CA GLU A 60 -23.68 -8.48 27.48
C GLU A 60 -22.54 -9.34 26.93
N TYR A 61 -21.91 -8.84 25.89
CA TYR A 61 -20.70 -9.37 25.26
C TYR A 61 -19.69 -8.27 25.08
N GLN A 62 -18.42 -8.63 25.16
CA GLN A 62 -17.33 -7.76 24.77
C GLN A 62 -16.79 -8.19 23.41
N ILE A 63 -16.72 -7.27 22.47
CA ILE A 63 -16.16 -7.44 21.14
C ILE A 63 -14.76 -6.85 21.18
N ASP A 64 -13.74 -7.68 20.96
CA ASP A 64 -12.32 -7.29 20.92
C ASP A 64 -11.77 -7.55 19.53
N ILE A 65 -11.36 -6.48 18.85
CA ILE A 65 -10.82 -6.52 17.48
C ILE A 65 -9.42 -5.92 17.52
N ARG A 66 -8.43 -6.74 17.18
CA ARG A 66 -7.03 -6.31 17.15
C ARG A 66 -6.40 -6.53 15.77
N ARG A 67 -5.84 -5.44 15.17
CA ARG A 67 -5.03 -5.51 13.96
C ARG A 67 -3.56 -5.33 14.29
N VAL A 68 -2.72 -6.19 13.70
CA VAL A 68 -1.25 -6.10 13.76
C VAL A 68 -0.65 -6.42 12.40
N ALA A 69 0.42 -5.72 12.03
CA ALA A 69 1.22 -6.06 10.86
C ALA A 69 1.96 -7.39 11.12
N ASP A 70 1.97 -8.29 10.13
CA ASP A 70 2.49 -9.65 10.28
C ASP A 70 3.58 -9.96 9.24
N ASP A 71 4.82 -10.04 9.67
CA ASP A 71 5.97 -10.33 8.81
C ASP A 71 5.98 -11.73 8.20
N SER A 72 5.18 -12.64 8.73
CA SER A 72 5.04 -13.99 8.19
C SER A 72 4.18 -14.02 6.93
N LEU A 73 3.40 -12.97 6.68
CA LEU A 73 2.56 -12.84 5.50
C LEU A 73 3.37 -12.34 4.30
N ARG A 74 2.88 -12.65 3.09
CA ARG A 74 3.48 -12.16 1.86
C ARG A 74 3.34 -10.64 1.80
N MET A 75 4.48 -9.93 1.72
CA MET A 75 4.48 -8.49 1.48
C MET A 75 3.89 -8.17 0.12
N VAL A 76 3.12 -7.10 0.05
CA VAL A 76 2.62 -6.52 -1.20
C VAL A 76 3.53 -5.40 -1.67
N LYS A 77 3.42 -5.03 -2.95
CA LYS A 77 4.14 -3.91 -3.55
C LYS A 77 3.14 -3.02 -4.28
N ASP A 78 3.32 -1.73 -4.15
CA ASP A 78 2.64 -0.77 -5.01
C ASP A 78 3.33 -0.63 -6.39
N GLU A 79 2.77 0.19 -7.26
CA GLU A 79 3.31 0.47 -8.60
C GLU A 79 4.73 1.08 -8.58
N THR A 80 5.11 1.75 -7.51
CA THR A 80 6.45 2.34 -7.33
C THR A 80 7.48 1.31 -6.85
N GLY A 81 7.03 0.09 -6.51
CA GLY A 81 7.86 -0.97 -5.94
C GLY A 81 8.09 -0.85 -4.43
N GLN A 82 7.43 0.10 -3.75
CA GLN A 82 7.44 0.20 -2.30
C GLN A 82 6.75 -1.03 -1.70
N LYS A 83 7.37 -1.64 -0.71
CA LYS A 83 6.84 -2.81 -0.01
C LYS A 83 5.99 -2.41 1.20
N TYR A 84 4.94 -3.19 1.43
CA TYR A 84 4.05 -3.07 2.58
C TYR A 84 3.90 -4.43 3.24
N VAL A 85 3.92 -4.43 4.58
CA VAL A 85 3.63 -5.62 5.38
C VAL A 85 2.12 -5.73 5.52
N ASP A 86 1.57 -6.90 5.15
CA ASP A 86 0.13 -7.16 5.30
C ASP A 86 -0.24 -7.40 6.76
N ASN A 87 -1.51 -7.35 7.08
CA ASN A 87 -2.02 -7.40 8.43
C ASN A 87 -2.75 -8.72 8.71
N ARG A 88 -2.78 -9.08 9.98
CA ARG A 88 -3.77 -10.00 10.54
C ARG A 88 -4.66 -9.26 11.52
N ILE A 89 -5.93 -9.65 11.54
CA ILE A 89 -6.93 -9.10 12.45
C ILE A 89 -7.55 -10.23 13.24
N THR A 90 -7.45 -10.14 14.56
CA THR A 90 -8.09 -11.10 15.47
C THR A 90 -9.38 -10.48 15.99
N LEU A 91 -10.49 -11.18 15.77
CA LEU A 91 -11.79 -10.89 16.34
C LEU A 91 -12.07 -11.88 17.46
N LYS A 92 -12.44 -11.37 18.62
CA LYS A 92 -12.98 -12.16 19.75
C LYS A 92 -14.32 -11.59 20.18
N VAL A 93 -15.23 -12.49 20.51
CA VAL A 93 -16.48 -12.16 21.19
C VAL A 93 -16.46 -12.90 22.53
N ILE A 94 -16.51 -12.15 23.62
CA ILE A 94 -16.29 -12.65 24.97
C ILE A 94 -17.58 -12.44 25.76
N ARG A 95 -18.02 -13.45 26.49
CA ARG A 95 -19.21 -13.38 27.34
C ARG A 95 -18.90 -12.59 28.61
N GLN A 96 -19.94 -12.15 29.31
CA GLN A 96 -19.82 -11.42 30.57
C GLN A 96 -19.04 -12.19 31.67
N ASP A 97 -19.07 -13.52 31.64
CA ASP A 97 -18.29 -14.37 32.55
C ASP A 97 -16.82 -14.54 32.17
N GLY A 98 -16.35 -13.85 31.10
CA GLY A 98 -15.00 -13.92 30.57
C GLY A 98 -14.74 -15.09 29.63
N SER A 99 -15.72 -16.00 29.45
CA SER A 99 -15.55 -17.11 28.49
C SER A 99 -15.62 -16.62 27.04
N VAL A 100 -14.76 -17.19 26.18
CA VAL A 100 -14.74 -16.83 24.76
C VAL A 100 -15.90 -17.54 24.05
N PHE A 101 -16.83 -16.78 23.47
CA PHE A 101 -17.87 -17.28 22.60
C PHE A 101 -17.31 -17.59 21.21
N PHE A 102 -16.53 -16.67 20.66
CA PHE A 102 -15.96 -16.79 19.33
C PHE A 102 -14.57 -16.19 19.31
N SER A 103 -13.65 -16.80 18.55
CA SER A 103 -12.33 -16.25 18.28
C SER A 103 -11.86 -16.72 16.91
N ARG A 104 -11.51 -15.77 16.04
CA ARG A 104 -10.96 -16.05 14.72
C ARG A 104 -9.95 -14.98 14.32
N THR A 105 -8.87 -15.42 13.68
CA THR A 105 -7.90 -14.54 13.05
C THR A 105 -8.14 -14.55 11.54
N PHE A 106 -8.27 -13.35 10.99
CA PHE A 106 -8.43 -13.09 9.57
C PHE A 106 -7.12 -12.56 9.01
N THR A 107 -6.79 -12.98 7.80
CA THR A 107 -5.78 -12.41 6.92
C THR A 107 -6.44 -12.07 5.59
N LYS A 108 -5.77 -11.38 4.69
CA LYS A 108 -6.31 -11.12 3.34
C LYS A 108 -6.77 -12.40 2.65
N ALA A 109 -6.04 -13.51 2.85
CA ALA A 109 -6.40 -14.82 2.29
C ALA A 109 -7.79 -15.32 2.73
N SER A 110 -8.29 -14.87 3.88
CA SER A 110 -9.65 -15.21 4.35
C SER A 110 -10.75 -14.65 3.45
N PHE A 111 -10.41 -13.71 2.58
CA PHE A 111 -11.32 -12.95 1.72
C PHE A 111 -11.10 -13.19 0.24
N ASN A 112 -10.22 -14.11 -0.15
CA ASN A 112 -9.81 -14.32 -1.54
C ASN A 112 -10.98 -14.51 -2.52
N ASP A 113 -12.06 -15.19 -2.12
CA ASP A 113 -13.22 -15.44 -2.97
C ASP A 113 -14.04 -14.17 -3.26
N TYR A 114 -13.79 -13.10 -2.52
CA TYR A 114 -14.47 -11.81 -2.61
C TYR A 114 -13.59 -10.71 -3.21
N LEU A 115 -12.34 -11.02 -3.55
CA LEU A 115 -11.37 -10.07 -4.09
C LEU A 115 -11.12 -10.33 -5.58
N ASP A 116 -10.92 -9.25 -6.33
CA ASP A 116 -10.40 -9.32 -7.70
C ASP A 116 -8.92 -9.73 -7.69
N ASP A 117 -8.40 -10.16 -8.83
CA ASP A 117 -7.01 -10.60 -8.97
C ASP A 117 -6.00 -9.53 -8.54
N ASP A 118 -6.31 -8.27 -8.85
CA ASP A 118 -5.48 -7.14 -8.49
C ASP A 118 -5.42 -6.97 -6.96
N TYR A 119 -6.55 -6.91 -6.26
CA TYR A 119 -6.59 -6.81 -4.80
C TYR A 119 -6.00 -8.03 -4.11
N ARG A 120 -6.12 -9.23 -4.70
CA ARG A 120 -5.41 -10.42 -4.21
C ARG A 120 -3.89 -10.24 -4.25
N ALA A 121 -3.39 -9.61 -5.33
CA ALA A 121 -1.95 -9.43 -5.54
C ALA A 121 -1.38 -8.24 -4.76
N THR A 122 -2.05 -7.09 -4.78
CA THR A 122 -1.52 -5.79 -4.36
C THR A 122 -2.23 -5.17 -3.15
N GLY A 123 -3.42 -5.65 -2.78
CA GLY A 123 -4.16 -5.17 -1.61
C GLY A 123 -3.57 -5.64 -0.28
N ILE A 124 -3.90 -4.95 0.79
CA ILE A 124 -3.65 -5.32 2.19
C ILE A 124 -4.95 -5.40 2.98
N LEU A 125 -5.03 -6.28 3.97
CA LEU A 125 -6.16 -6.30 4.90
C LEU A 125 -6.10 -5.04 5.77
N GLU A 126 -6.97 -4.08 5.48
CA GLU A 126 -6.89 -2.76 6.11
C GLU A 126 -7.62 -2.71 7.43
N GLY A 127 -8.86 -3.20 7.48
CA GLY A 127 -9.71 -3.03 8.64
C GLY A 127 -10.73 -4.13 8.85
N LEU A 128 -11.17 -4.23 10.08
CA LEU A 128 -12.37 -4.93 10.53
C LEU A 128 -12.90 -4.18 11.74
N VAL A 129 -14.15 -3.78 11.71
CA VAL A 129 -14.82 -3.06 12.81
C VAL A 129 -16.18 -3.66 13.08
N PHE A 130 -16.63 -3.61 14.33
CA PHE A 130 -18.02 -3.94 14.64
C PHE A 130 -18.94 -2.86 14.08
N ASP A 131 -19.94 -3.26 13.33
CA ASP A 131 -20.94 -2.37 12.75
C ASP A 131 -22.22 -2.35 13.60
N ARG A 132 -22.97 -3.45 13.62
CA ARG A 132 -24.27 -3.53 14.28
C ARG A 132 -24.67 -4.96 14.69
N VAL A 133 -25.69 -5.01 15.54
CA VAL A 133 -26.47 -6.24 15.75
C VAL A 133 -27.63 -6.25 14.75
N GLU A 134 -27.82 -7.38 14.07
CA GLU A 134 -28.91 -7.59 13.14
C GLU A 134 -29.59 -8.93 13.43
N GLY A 135 -30.73 -8.84 14.09
CA GLY A 135 -31.43 -10.04 14.59
C GLY A 135 -30.55 -10.87 15.52
N ASN A 136 -30.27 -12.12 15.13
CA ASN A 136 -29.42 -13.02 15.91
C ASN A 136 -27.94 -12.99 15.48
N ASN A 137 -27.53 -11.98 14.69
CA ASN A 137 -26.18 -11.91 14.14
C ASN A 137 -25.45 -10.66 14.62
N LEU A 138 -24.13 -10.77 14.74
CA LEU A 138 -23.22 -9.62 14.83
C LEU A 138 -22.67 -9.35 13.43
N ILE A 139 -22.76 -8.09 13.00
CA ILE A 139 -22.30 -7.65 11.68
C ILE A 139 -21.03 -6.83 11.86
N PHE A 140 -20.05 -7.12 11.04
CA PHE A 140 -18.77 -6.41 11.01
C PHE A 140 -18.52 -5.91 9.60
N ALA A 141 -18.01 -4.69 9.50
CA ALA A 141 -17.49 -4.11 8.25
C ALA A 141 -15.99 -4.37 8.16
N GLY A 142 -15.54 -4.85 7.02
CA GLY A 142 -14.13 -5.08 6.73
C GLY A 142 -13.71 -4.43 5.43
N SER A 143 -12.40 -4.24 5.24
CA SER A 143 -11.85 -3.71 4.00
C SER A 143 -10.52 -4.34 3.63
N VAL A 144 -10.33 -4.54 2.32
CA VAL A 144 -9.04 -4.78 1.71
C VAL A 144 -8.77 -3.62 0.77
N SER A 145 -7.68 -2.87 1.00
CA SER A 145 -7.36 -1.65 0.27
C SER A 145 -6.04 -1.75 -0.49
N HIS A 146 -5.87 -0.94 -1.53
CA HIS A 146 -4.55 -0.66 -2.07
C HIS A 146 -3.78 0.25 -1.12
N PRO A 147 -2.52 -0.06 -0.79
CA PRO A 147 -1.74 0.76 0.12
C PRO A 147 -1.63 2.21 -0.34
N GLN A 148 -1.86 3.17 0.58
CA GLN A 148 -1.74 4.61 0.35
C GLN A 148 -2.73 5.19 -0.68
N THR A 149 -3.84 4.51 -0.92
CA THR A 149 -4.94 5.01 -1.77
C THR A 149 -6.25 4.98 -0.98
N ASP A 150 -7.30 5.60 -1.53
CA ASP A 150 -8.66 5.52 -1.01
C ASP A 150 -9.46 4.37 -1.66
N GLU A 151 -8.80 3.55 -2.48
CA GLU A 151 -9.42 2.43 -3.17
C GLU A 151 -9.46 1.19 -2.29
N TYR A 152 -10.63 0.62 -2.09
CA TYR A 152 -10.82 -0.58 -1.28
C TYR A 152 -12.02 -1.42 -1.74
N ILE A 153 -11.98 -2.70 -1.41
CA ILE A 153 -13.12 -3.61 -1.49
C ILE A 153 -13.80 -3.64 -0.13
N PRO A 154 -15.05 -3.15 -0.02
CA PRO A 154 -15.82 -3.24 1.21
C PRO A 154 -16.35 -4.67 1.40
N LEU A 155 -16.29 -5.17 2.63
CA LEU A 155 -16.64 -6.52 3.01
C LEU A 155 -17.58 -6.49 4.21
N VAL A 156 -18.56 -7.39 4.21
CA VAL A 156 -19.45 -7.65 5.36
C VAL A 156 -19.13 -9.02 5.90
N ILE A 157 -18.86 -9.11 7.19
CA ILE A 157 -18.65 -10.34 7.93
C ILE A 157 -19.81 -10.51 8.91
N THR A 158 -20.55 -11.60 8.79
CA THR A 158 -21.68 -11.93 9.65
C THR A 158 -21.31 -13.08 10.55
N LEU A 159 -21.41 -12.89 11.85
CA LEU A 159 -21.24 -13.93 12.86
C LEU A 159 -22.62 -14.29 13.45
N SER A 160 -23.03 -15.55 13.26
CA SER A 160 -24.29 -16.05 13.80
C SER A 160 -24.21 -16.36 15.30
N ASN A 161 -25.37 -16.52 15.94
CA ASN A 161 -25.46 -16.95 17.32
C ASN A 161 -25.05 -18.44 17.55
N PHE A 162 -24.73 -19.17 16.47
CA PHE A 162 -24.13 -20.49 16.51
C PHE A 162 -22.62 -20.51 16.36
N GLY A 163 -22.01 -19.30 16.07
CA GLY A 163 -20.57 -19.16 15.81
C GLY A 163 -20.19 -19.37 14.35
N ASP A 164 -21.17 -19.46 13.44
CA ASP A 164 -20.89 -19.55 12.01
C ASP A 164 -20.53 -18.19 11.45
N VAL A 165 -19.57 -18.15 10.52
CA VAL A 165 -19.12 -16.93 9.85
C VAL A 165 -19.45 -17.02 8.37
N SER A 166 -20.17 -16.03 7.87
CA SER A 166 -20.32 -15.77 6.43
C SER A 166 -19.67 -14.45 6.04
N ILE A 167 -19.22 -14.35 4.79
CA ILE A 167 -18.56 -13.18 4.25
C ILE A 167 -19.24 -12.83 2.93
N SER A 168 -19.39 -11.54 2.64
CA SER A 168 -19.87 -11.03 1.36
C SER A 168 -19.21 -9.70 1.05
N ARG A 169 -19.29 -9.25 -0.22
CA ARG A 169 -19.01 -7.84 -0.55
C ARG A 169 -20.18 -6.98 -0.07
N ASP A 170 -19.88 -5.78 0.41
CA ASP A 170 -20.91 -4.76 0.63
C ASP A 170 -21.21 -4.07 -0.69
N THR A 171 -22.39 -4.33 -1.24
CA THR A 171 -22.87 -3.73 -2.49
C THR A 171 -23.78 -2.51 -2.24
N GLN A 172 -24.05 -2.16 -0.99
CA GLN A 172 -24.97 -1.05 -0.67
C GLN A 172 -24.30 0.32 -0.74
N MET A 173 -22.98 0.41 -0.75
CA MET A 173 -22.28 1.69 -0.87
C MET A 173 -22.41 2.34 -2.24
N ASP A 174 -22.72 1.59 -3.30
CA ASP A 174 -22.81 2.11 -4.66
C ASP A 174 -24.20 2.73 -4.99
N THR A 175 -25.21 2.58 -4.13
CA THR A 175 -26.58 3.00 -4.45
C THR A 175 -27.00 4.35 -3.88
N ASN A 176 -26.21 4.98 -3.02
CA ASN A 176 -26.56 6.25 -2.38
C ASN A 176 -26.12 7.51 -3.18
N GLY A 177 -25.54 7.36 -4.37
CA GLY A 177 -25.06 8.47 -5.19
C GLY A 177 -26.06 9.01 -6.22
N ASP A 178 -27.10 8.27 -6.59
CA ASP A 178 -27.89 8.57 -7.79
C ASP A 178 -29.32 9.10 -7.53
N GLU A 179 -29.78 9.22 -6.28
CA GLU A 179 -31.17 9.63 -6.00
C GLU A 179 -31.39 11.13 -5.78
N GLU A 180 -30.35 11.97 -5.76
CA GLU A 180 -30.53 13.40 -5.43
C GLU A 180 -30.73 14.33 -6.65
N ASN A 181 -30.86 13.80 -7.88
CA ASN A 181 -30.99 14.65 -9.09
C ASN A 181 -32.22 14.42 -9.96
N GLN A 182 -33.31 13.88 -9.40
CA GLN A 182 -34.59 13.87 -10.12
C GLN A 182 -35.71 14.43 -9.24
N LYS A 183 -35.82 15.77 -9.20
CA LYS A 183 -37.07 16.43 -8.85
C LYS A 183 -37.39 17.49 -9.90
N PRO A 184 -38.58 17.44 -10.50
CA PRO A 184 -39.03 18.31 -11.60
C PRO A 184 -39.21 19.75 -11.18
#